data_b4950d1adea99d964e31e5da318ed28e
#
_entry.id   b4950d1adea99d964e31e5da318ed28e
#
_cell.length_a   1.000
_cell.length_b   1.000
_cell.length_c   1.000
_cell.angle_alpha   90.00
_cell.angle_beta   90.00
_cell.angle_gamma   90.00
#
_symmetry.space_group_name_H-M   'P 1'
#
loop_
_entity.id
_entity.type
_entity.pdbx_description
1 polymer ?
#
loop_
_entity_poly.entity_id
_entity_poly.type
_entity_poly.pdbx_seq_one_letter_code
_entity_poly.pdbx_strand_id
1 'polypeptide(L)' 'RKEREFIQEYYFNKKTLIAVCHDIHISESTAHRIKKKIVSKLAEELGEY' A
#
# COMPACT_ATOMS: atom_id res chain seq x y z
N ARG A 1 5.46 -9.93 -5.52
CA ARG A 1 5.59 -8.57 -5.99
C ARG A 1 5.52 -7.56 -4.87
N LYS A 2 6.02 -6.37 -5.14
CA LYS A 2 6.09 -5.32 -4.11
C LYS A 2 4.74 -4.90 -3.57
N GLU A 3 3.71 -4.92 -4.41
CA GLU A 3 2.38 -4.54 -3.97
C GLU A 3 1.86 -5.46 -2.87
N ARG A 4 2.09 -6.74 -3.03
CA ARG A 4 1.65 -7.71 -2.05
C ARG A 4 2.38 -7.52 -0.73
N GLU A 5 3.69 -7.33 -0.81
CA GLU A 5 4.50 -7.08 0.37
C GLU A 5 4.06 -5.80 1.06
N PHE A 6 3.73 -4.77 0.28
CA PHE A 6 3.27 -3.51 0.83
C PHE A 6 1.98 -3.72 1.62
N ILE A 7 1.03 -4.42 1.03
CA ILE A 7 -0.25 -4.67 1.70
C ILE A 7 -0.04 -5.41 3.01
N GLN A 8 0.76 -6.45 2.97
CA GLN A 8 1.01 -7.24 4.15
C GLN A 8 1.67 -6.43 5.27
N GLU A 9 2.70 -5.68 4.96
CA GLU A 9 3.40 -4.90 5.96
C GLU A 9 2.58 -3.72 6.46
N TYR A 10 1.90 -3.06 5.57
CA TYR A 10 1.16 -1.85 5.93
C TYR A 10 -0.16 -2.16 6.64
N TYR A 11 -0.92 -3.11 6.13
CA TYR A 11 -2.24 -3.41 6.66
C TYR A 11 -2.25 -4.50 7.72
N PHE A 12 -1.57 -5.59 7.46
CA PHE A 12 -1.55 -6.70 8.42
C PHE A 12 -0.61 -6.44 9.59
N ASN A 13 0.60 -6.00 9.30
CA ASN A 13 1.56 -5.72 10.36
C ASN A 13 1.44 -4.31 10.92
N LYS A 14 0.58 -3.50 10.33
CA LYS A 14 0.29 -2.14 10.80
C LYS A 14 1.53 -1.27 10.96
N LYS A 15 2.46 -1.41 10.04
CA LYS A 15 3.66 -0.57 10.04
C LYS A 15 3.35 0.78 9.42
N THR A 16 4.18 1.77 9.76
CA THR A 16 4.04 3.08 9.14
C THR A 16 4.48 3.01 7.69
N LEU A 17 4.04 3.98 6.90
CA LEU A 17 4.40 4.05 5.49
C LEU A 17 5.92 4.08 5.32
N ILE A 18 6.60 4.89 6.11
CA ILE A 18 8.04 5.00 6.03
C ILE A 18 8.73 3.69 6.38
N ALA A 19 8.24 3.01 7.40
CA ALA A 19 8.79 1.72 7.80
C ALA A 19 8.63 0.68 6.71
N VAL A 20 7.47 0.67 6.05
CA VAL A 20 7.21 -0.27 4.95
C VAL A 20 8.14 0.02 3.78
N CYS A 21 8.30 1.30 3.43
CA CYS A 21 9.20 1.70 2.36
C CYS A 21 10.61 1.18 2.62
N HIS A 22 11.06 1.29 3.85
CA HIS A 22 12.37 0.83 4.22
C HIS A 22 12.48 -0.69 4.13
N ASP A 23 11.46 -1.39 4.60
CA ASP A 23 11.48 -2.85 4.65
C ASP A 23 11.49 -3.49 3.26
N ILE A 24 10.73 -2.96 2.34
CA ILE A 24 10.63 -3.55 1.01
C ILE A 24 11.40 -2.78 -0.05
N HIS A 25 12.21 -1.82 0.40
CA HIS A 25 13.13 -1.08 -0.48
C HIS A 25 12.42 -0.37 -1.64
N ILE A 26 11.41 0.41 -1.31
CA ILE A 26 10.75 1.27 -2.30
C ILE A 26 10.78 2.70 -1.83
N SER A 27 10.61 3.63 -2.76
CA SER A 27 10.56 5.05 -2.42
C SER A 27 9.19 5.41 -1.87
N GLU A 28 9.12 6.53 -1.17
CA GLU A 28 7.85 7.02 -0.66
C GLU A 28 6.87 7.29 -1.80
N SER A 29 7.37 7.82 -2.90
CA SER A 29 6.53 8.08 -4.07
C SER A 29 5.87 6.79 -4.55
N THR A 30 6.65 5.73 -4.65
CA THR A 30 6.14 4.43 -5.06
C THR A 30 5.12 3.91 -4.07
N ALA A 31 5.39 4.06 -2.78
CA ALA A 31 4.47 3.61 -1.74
C ALA A 31 3.14 4.34 -1.83
N HIS A 32 3.17 5.65 -2.05
CA HIS A 32 1.95 6.44 -2.20
C HIS A 32 1.15 6.00 -3.42
N ARG A 33 1.83 5.68 -4.51
CA ARG A 33 1.15 5.21 -5.72
C ARG A 33 0.46 3.88 -5.48
N ILE A 34 1.14 2.97 -4.80
CA ILE A 34 0.56 1.67 -4.47
C ILE A 34 -0.65 1.83 -3.57
N LYS A 35 -0.52 2.65 -2.53
CA LYS A 35 -1.60 2.90 -1.61
C LYS A 35 -2.82 3.48 -2.32
N LYS A 36 -2.59 4.47 -3.18
CA LYS A 36 -3.66 5.10 -3.92
C LYS A 36 -4.37 4.10 -4.83
N LYS A 37 -3.61 3.24 -5.47
CA LYS A 37 -4.14 2.22 -6.35
C LYS A 37 -5.03 1.25 -5.57
N ILE A 38 -4.59 0.82 -4.41
CA ILE A 38 -5.34 -0.11 -3.58
C ILE A 38 -6.65 0.51 -3.10
N VAL A 39 -6.58 1.73 -2.60
CA VAL A 39 -7.76 2.44 -2.10
C VAL A 39 -8.78 2.62 -3.22
N SER A 40 -8.30 3.01 -4.40
CA SER A 40 -9.17 3.21 -5.55
C SER A 40 -9.88 1.91 -5.92
N LYS A 41 -9.16 0.82 -5.90
CA LYS A 41 -9.70 -0.48 -6.25
C LYS A 41 -10.76 -0.93 -5.23
N LEU A 42 -10.50 -0.70 -3.97
CA LEU A 42 -11.45 -1.05 -2.92
C LEU A 42 -12.72 -0.22 -3.05
N ALA A 43 -12.58 1.05 -3.36
CA ALA A 43 -13.73 1.92 -3.53
C ALA A 43 -14.60 1.45 -4.68
N GLU A 44 -14.00 1.00 -5.77
CA GLU A 44 -14.75 0.47 -6.91
C GLU A 44 -15.52 -0.78 -6.53
N GLU A 45 -14.89 -1.68 -5.82
CA GLU A 45 -15.51 -2.94 -5.43
C GLU A 45 -16.66 -2.73 -4.47
N LEU A 46 -16.54 -1.73 -3.62
CA LEU A 46 -17.60 -1.42 -2.67
C LEU A 46 -18.70 -0.56 -3.27
N GLY A 47 -18.51 -0.11 -4.50
CA GLY A 47 -19.50 0.69 -5.17
C GLY A 47 -19.66 2.09 -4.61
N GLU A 48 -18.66 2.60 -3.96
CA GLU A 48 -18.71 3.93 -3.35
C GLU A 48 -18.01 4.98 -4.17
N TYR A 49 -17.87 4.76 -5.40
CA TYR A 49 -17.15 5.68 -6.26
C TYR A 49 -18.07 6.75 -6.90
#